data_504ef8865e23ad66be7265f8a03aba6a
#
_entry.id   504ef8865e23ad66be7265f8a03aba6a
#
_cell.length_a   1.000
_cell.length_b   1.000
_cell.length_c   1.000
_cell.angle_alpha   90.00
_cell.angle_beta   90.00
_cell.angle_gamma   90.00
#
_symmetry.space_group_name_H-M   'P 1'
#
loop_
_entity.id
_entity.type
_entity.pdbx_description
1 polymer ?
#
loop_
_entity_poly.entity_id
_entity_poly.type
_entity_poly.pdbx_seq_one_letter_code
_entity_poly.pdbx_strand_id
1 'polypeptide(L)'
;MKIQIFGTLKCQDTKKAIRYFKERRILFQFINFAEKGMSRGELHKVAAVTGIDNLIDKEGKEYTRRDLRYLIHNTEEELFNDPLLFKTPIVRNGHKVTVGYMPDVWKGWAENEKTIK
;
A
#
# COMPACT_ATOMS: atom_id res chain seq x y z
N MET A 1 0.09 17.51 -2.93
CA MET A 1 0.31 16.06 -2.75
C MET A 1 -0.76 15.27 -3.49
N LYS A 2 -0.37 14.17 -4.08
CA LYS A 2 -1.31 13.22 -4.67
C LYS A 2 -1.27 11.93 -3.88
N ILE A 3 -2.14 11.83 -2.90
CA ILE A 3 -2.15 10.68 -2.00
C ILE A 3 -3.06 9.59 -2.56
N GLN A 4 -2.53 8.37 -2.66
CA GLN A 4 -3.30 7.18 -2.96
C GLN A 4 -3.11 6.19 -1.82
N ILE A 5 -4.20 5.65 -1.31
CA ILE A 5 -4.18 4.65 -0.25
C ILE A 5 -4.73 3.35 -0.83
N PHE A 6 -3.90 2.31 -0.84
CA PHE A 6 -4.29 0.98 -1.31
C PHE A 6 -4.45 0.07 -0.10
N GLY A 7 -5.59 -0.57 0.01
CA GLY A 7 -5.82 -1.48 1.13
C GLY A 7 -7.24 -2.01 1.15
N THR A 8 -7.66 -2.51 2.31
CA THR A 8 -9.01 -3.01 2.50
C THR A 8 -9.62 -2.41 3.76
N LEU A 9 -10.94 -2.31 3.79
CA LEU A 9 -11.64 -1.80 4.97
C LEU A 9 -11.65 -2.79 6.14
N LYS A 10 -11.18 -4.03 5.92
CA LYS A 10 -10.98 -5.00 6.99
C LYS A 10 -9.65 -4.81 7.72
N CYS A 11 -8.72 -4.10 7.11
CA CYS A 11 -7.40 -3.83 7.70
C CYS A 11 -7.48 -2.60 8.60
N GLN A 12 -7.13 -2.76 9.87
CA GLN A 12 -7.19 -1.66 10.83
C GLN A 12 -6.22 -0.54 10.47
N ASP A 13 -5.02 -0.89 10.01
CA ASP A 13 -4.03 0.11 9.62
C ASP A 13 -4.47 0.90 8.39
N THR A 14 -5.20 0.27 7.46
CA THR A 14 -5.80 0.99 6.32
C THR A 14 -6.81 2.02 6.80
N LYS A 15 -7.68 1.64 7.76
CA LYS A 15 -8.65 2.56 8.33
C LYS A 15 -7.97 3.72 9.05
N LYS A 16 -6.89 3.44 9.78
CA LYS A 16 -6.11 4.48 10.45
C LYS A 16 -5.48 5.45 9.45
N ALA A 17 -4.98 4.94 8.33
CA ALA A 17 -4.42 5.79 7.29
C ALA A 17 -5.49 6.71 6.70
N ILE A 18 -6.65 6.17 6.36
CA ILE A 18 -7.76 6.96 5.84
C ILE A 18 -8.14 8.07 6.82
N ARG A 19 -8.26 7.72 8.10
CA ARG A 19 -8.59 8.69 9.14
C ARG A 19 -7.52 9.77 9.24
N TYR A 20 -6.25 9.38 9.18
CA TYR A 20 -5.13 10.33 9.27
C TYR A 20 -5.28 11.45 8.23
N PHE A 21 -5.49 11.09 6.98
CA PHE A 21 -5.58 12.09 5.91
C PHE A 21 -6.90 12.87 5.97
N LYS A 22 -8.01 12.23 6.32
CA LYS A 22 -9.29 12.92 6.49
C LYS A 22 -9.23 13.98 7.57
N GLU A 23 -8.70 13.65 8.74
CA GLU A 23 -8.62 14.58 9.88
C GLU A 23 -7.75 15.80 9.57
N ARG A 24 -6.77 15.62 8.69
CA ARG A 24 -5.87 16.70 8.30
C ARG A 24 -6.32 17.41 7.03
N ARG A 25 -7.50 17.05 6.51
CA ARG A 25 -8.09 17.65 5.29
C ARG A 25 -7.17 17.53 4.09
N ILE A 26 -6.45 16.43 4.00
CA ILE A 26 -5.60 16.11 2.85
C ILE A 26 -6.40 15.21 1.92
N LEU A 27 -6.58 15.64 0.68
CA LEU A 27 -7.30 14.85 -0.31
C LEU A 27 -6.52 13.60 -0.66
N PHE A 28 -7.23 12.49 -0.84
CA PHE A 28 -6.64 11.22 -1.21
C PHE A 28 -7.62 10.40 -2.05
N GLN A 29 -7.07 9.44 -2.79
CA GLN A 29 -7.86 8.43 -3.49
C GLN A 29 -7.68 7.11 -2.74
N PHE A 30 -8.78 6.46 -2.40
CA PHE A 30 -8.73 5.12 -1.79
C PHE A 30 -9.00 4.07 -2.86
N ILE A 31 -8.07 3.14 -3.00
CA ILE A 31 -8.19 2.00 -3.90
C ILE A 31 -8.40 0.75 -3.04
N ASN A 32 -9.59 0.18 -3.12
CA ASN A 32 -9.96 -0.98 -2.31
C ASN A 32 -9.49 -2.26 -3.00
N PHE A 33 -8.54 -2.95 -2.38
CA PHE A 33 -8.00 -4.20 -2.92
C PHE A 33 -9.02 -5.34 -2.97
N ALA A 34 -10.14 -5.23 -2.26
CA ALA A 34 -11.22 -6.20 -2.40
C ALA A 34 -11.96 -6.06 -3.73
N GLU A 35 -11.83 -4.92 -4.38
CA GLU A 35 -12.51 -4.62 -5.64
C GLU A 35 -11.58 -4.53 -6.83
N LYS A 36 -10.36 -4.01 -6.61
CA LYS A 36 -9.43 -3.69 -7.68
C LYS A 36 -8.00 -3.75 -7.17
N GLY A 37 -7.10 -4.31 -7.95
CA GLY A 37 -5.67 -4.31 -7.66
C GLY A 37 -4.93 -3.16 -8.31
N MET A 38 -3.61 -3.21 -8.23
CA MET A 38 -2.74 -2.30 -8.96
C MET A 38 -2.60 -2.74 -10.40
N SER A 39 -2.43 -1.78 -11.31
CA SER A 39 -1.99 -2.09 -12.67
C SER A 39 -0.55 -2.62 -12.62
N ARG A 40 -0.10 -3.27 -13.70
CA ARG A 40 1.28 -3.77 -13.76
C ARG A 40 2.28 -2.64 -13.62
N GLY A 41 2.01 -1.49 -14.24
CA GLY A 41 2.88 -0.32 -14.15
C GLY A 41 2.96 0.24 -12.73
N GLU A 42 1.82 0.35 -12.07
CA GLU A 42 1.77 0.79 -10.66
C GLU A 42 2.56 -0.15 -9.75
N LEU A 43 2.33 -1.46 -9.88
CA LEU A 43 3.01 -2.46 -9.07
C LEU A 43 4.52 -2.41 -9.31
N HIS A 44 4.95 -2.31 -10.56
CA HIS A 44 6.36 -2.21 -10.90
C HIS A 44 7.02 -1.00 -10.24
N LYS A 45 6.38 0.16 -10.32
CA LYS A 45 6.89 1.39 -9.70
C LYS A 45 6.95 1.30 -8.19
N VAL A 46 5.92 0.74 -7.56
CA VAL A 46 5.87 0.56 -6.12
C VAL A 46 6.95 -0.41 -5.66
N ALA A 47 7.09 -1.53 -6.36
CA ALA A 47 8.11 -2.54 -6.04
C ALA A 47 9.53 -2.00 -6.19
N ALA A 48 9.76 -1.11 -7.16
CA ALA A 48 11.07 -0.49 -7.35
C ALA A 48 11.49 0.37 -6.15
N VAL A 49 10.53 0.96 -5.44
CA VAL A 49 10.79 1.79 -4.26
C VAL A 49 10.92 0.95 -3.00
N THR A 50 10.01 -0.01 -2.81
CA THR A 50 9.89 -0.76 -1.54
C THR A 50 10.62 -2.09 -1.53
N GLY A 51 10.87 -2.67 -2.71
CA GLY A 51 11.27 -4.06 -2.84
C GLY A 51 10.04 -4.96 -2.85
N ILE A 52 10.03 -5.92 -3.78
CA ILE A 52 8.83 -6.77 -3.98
C ILE A 52 8.52 -7.63 -2.75
N ASP A 53 9.54 -8.11 -2.05
CA ASP A 53 9.35 -8.96 -0.88
C ASP A 53 8.77 -8.20 0.31
N ASN A 54 8.89 -6.89 0.33
CA ASN A 54 8.31 -6.05 1.37
C ASN A 54 6.82 -5.78 1.16
N LEU A 55 6.29 -6.14 0.01
CA LEU A 55 4.89 -5.90 -0.33
C LEU A 55 3.99 -7.08 -0.02
N ILE A 56 4.53 -8.30 0.02
CA ILE A 56 3.72 -9.48 0.27
C ILE A 56 3.61 -9.77 1.77
N ASP A 57 2.39 -10.01 2.23
CA ASP A 57 2.12 -10.31 3.64
C ASP A 57 2.21 -11.81 3.88
N LYS A 58 3.40 -12.28 4.25
CA LYS A 58 3.66 -13.71 4.49
C LYS A 58 2.97 -14.23 5.75
N GLU A 59 2.50 -13.34 6.61
CA GLU A 59 1.75 -13.70 7.81
C GLU A 59 0.24 -13.56 7.61
N GLY A 60 -0.18 -13.10 6.44
CA GLY A 60 -1.57 -12.86 6.14
C GLY A 60 -2.35 -14.15 5.87
N LYS A 61 -3.67 -14.04 6.04
CA LYS A 61 -4.59 -15.16 5.84
C LYS A 61 -4.56 -15.69 4.41
N GLU A 62 -4.47 -14.81 3.43
CA GLU A 62 -4.48 -15.20 2.02
C GLU A 62 -3.23 -16.00 1.65
N TYR A 63 -2.08 -15.57 2.13
CA TYR A 63 -0.82 -16.27 1.92
C TYR A 63 -0.88 -17.70 2.48
N THR A 64 -1.40 -17.83 3.71
CA THR A 64 -1.56 -19.13 4.37
C THR A 64 -2.59 -20.00 3.66
N ARG A 65 -3.72 -19.43 3.28
CA ARG A 65 -4.79 -20.15 2.59
C ARG A 65 -4.30 -20.75 1.28
N ARG A 66 -3.43 -20.04 0.56
CA ARG A 66 -2.92 -20.49 -0.73
C ARG A 66 -1.65 -21.32 -0.63
N ASP A 67 -1.15 -21.58 0.58
CA ASP A 67 0.07 -22.36 0.82
C ASP A 67 1.30 -21.85 0.05
N LEU A 68 1.38 -20.53 -0.20
CA LEU A 68 2.47 -19.95 -0.98
C LEU A 68 3.84 -20.16 -0.35
N ARG A 69 3.88 -20.37 0.95
CA ARG A 69 5.10 -20.69 1.69
C ARG A 69 5.80 -21.93 1.15
N TYR A 70 5.05 -22.88 0.62
CA TYR A 70 5.55 -24.17 0.16
C TYR A 70 5.60 -24.31 -1.35
N LEU A 71 5.24 -23.25 -2.09
CA LEU A 71 5.17 -23.27 -3.54
C LEU A 71 6.23 -22.36 -4.14
N ILE A 72 6.84 -22.81 -5.24
CA ILE A 72 7.70 -21.94 -6.05
C ILE A 72 6.77 -21.02 -6.83
N HIS A 73 6.98 -19.71 -6.69
CA HIS A 73 6.12 -18.73 -7.34
C HIS A 73 6.87 -17.45 -7.68
N ASN A 74 6.31 -16.66 -8.56
CA ASN A 74 6.77 -15.32 -8.87
C ASN A 74 5.97 -14.33 -8.03
N THR A 75 6.61 -13.67 -7.08
CA THR A 75 5.93 -12.79 -6.12
C THR A 75 5.18 -11.64 -6.81
N GLU A 76 5.78 -11.03 -7.82
CA GLU A 76 5.13 -9.92 -8.52
C GLU A 76 3.85 -10.39 -9.24
N GLU A 77 3.89 -11.54 -9.90
CA GLU A 77 2.71 -12.10 -10.56
C GLU A 77 1.63 -12.47 -9.54
N GLU A 78 2.02 -13.03 -8.39
CA GLU A 78 1.07 -13.37 -7.35
C GLU A 78 0.37 -12.13 -6.81
N LEU A 79 1.11 -11.06 -6.55
CA LEU A 79 0.54 -9.81 -6.07
C LEU A 79 -0.37 -9.15 -7.11
N PHE A 80 0.02 -9.22 -8.38
CA PHE A 80 -0.80 -8.67 -9.45
C PHE A 80 -2.13 -9.39 -9.56
N ASN A 81 -2.12 -10.71 -9.49
CA ASN A 81 -3.31 -11.54 -9.65
C ASN A 81 -4.17 -11.60 -8.39
N ASP A 82 -3.58 -11.40 -7.22
CA ASP A 82 -4.30 -11.49 -5.95
C ASP A 82 -3.91 -10.35 -5.01
N PRO A 83 -4.59 -9.20 -5.11
CA PRO A 83 -4.27 -8.04 -4.28
C PRO A 83 -4.42 -8.27 -2.78
N LEU A 84 -5.13 -9.32 -2.36
CA LEU A 84 -5.28 -9.62 -0.93
C LEU A 84 -3.98 -10.15 -0.31
N LEU A 85 -2.97 -10.43 -1.14
CA LEU A 85 -1.64 -10.82 -0.66
C LEU A 85 -0.79 -9.64 -0.23
N PHE A 86 -1.17 -8.41 -0.59
CA PHE A 86 -0.39 -7.23 -0.21
C PHE A 86 -0.41 -6.97 1.29
N LYS A 87 0.70 -6.50 1.81
CA LYS A 87 0.70 -5.77 3.09
C LYS A 87 -0.07 -4.47 2.88
N THR A 88 -0.88 -4.07 3.84
CA THR A 88 -1.72 -2.88 3.74
C THR A 88 -1.61 -2.01 4.98
N PRO A 89 -1.82 -0.70 4.86
CA PRO A 89 -2.03 0.02 3.60
C PRO A 89 -0.73 0.27 2.85
N ILE A 90 -0.82 0.43 1.53
CA ILE A 90 0.26 1.00 0.74
C ILE A 90 -0.16 2.42 0.42
N VAL A 91 0.66 3.39 0.83
CA VAL A 91 0.35 4.81 0.63
C VAL A 91 1.39 5.41 -0.32
N ARG A 92 0.90 6.00 -1.39
CA ARG A 92 1.74 6.66 -2.40
C ARG A 92 1.55 8.16 -2.35
N ASN A 93 2.65 8.88 -2.56
CA ASN A 93 2.65 10.31 -2.84
C ASN A 93 3.63 10.54 -3.98
N GLY A 94 3.12 10.49 -5.22
CA GLY A 94 3.98 10.51 -6.40
C GLY A 94 4.93 9.31 -6.42
N HIS A 95 6.23 9.57 -6.35
CA HIS A 95 7.26 8.51 -6.33
C HIS A 95 7.52 7.93 -4.94
N LYS A 96 7.00 8.57 -3.91
CA LYS A 96 7.19 8.13 -2.52
C LYS A 96 6.16 7.09 -2.16
N VAL A 97 6.59 6.07 -1.44
CA VAL A 97 5.71 4.95 -1.06
C VAL A 97 6.01 4.54 0.38
N THR A 98 4.96 4.28 1.14
CA THR A 98 5.09 3.64 2.45
C THR A 98 4.24 2.38 2.49
N VAL A 99 4.64 1.44 3.34
CA VAL A 99 3.90 0.20 3.61
C VAL A 99 3.57 0.18 5.09
N GLY A 100 2.29 -0.02 5.41
CA GLY A 100 1.80 0.00 6.79
C GLY A 100 1.41 1.39 7.26
N TYR A 101 1.12 1.51 8.54
CA TYR A 101 0.73 2.76 9.16
C TYR A 101 1.98 3.57 9.52
N MET A 102 2.25 4.63 8.76
CA MET A 102 3.50 5.40 8.85
C MET A 102 3.22 6.91 8.98
N PRO A 103 2.52 7.34 10.04
CA PRO A 103 2.10 8.75 10.16
C PRO A 103 3.27 9.73 10.22
N ASP A 104 4.40 9.33 10.81
CA ASP A 104 5.57 10.22 10.90
C ASP A 104 6.15 10.53 9.52
N VAL A 105 6.17 9.54 8.64
CA VAL A 105 6.62 9.75 7.26
C VAL A 105 5.66 10.67 6.51
N TRP A 106 4.35 10.43 6.66
CA TRP A 106 3.32 11.25 6.00
C TRP A 106 3.33 12.69 6.49
N LYS A 107 3.59 12.88 7.78
CA LYS A 107 3.74 14.21 8.36
C LYS A 107 4.91 14.95 7.70
N GLY A 108 6.02 14.26 7.49
CA GLY A 108 7.18 14.81 6.79
C GLY A 108 6.85 15.22 5.35
N TRP A 109 6.03 14.43 4.65
CA TRP A 109 5.59 14.80 3.30
C TRP A 109 4.82 16.11 3.29
N ALA A 110 3.90 16.28 4.23
CA ALA A 110 3.10 17.51 4.33
C ALA A 110 3.95 18.71 4.70
N GLU A 111 4.90 18.54 5.60
CA GLU A 111 5.82 19.61 6.01
C GLU A 111 6.72 20.04 4.85
N ASN A 112 7.27 19.08 4.09
CA ASN A 112 8.11 19.38 2.93
C ASN A 112 7.34 20.16 1.87
N GLU A 113 6.10 19.82 1.66
CA GLU A 113 5.27 20.53 0.68
C GLU A 113 5.00 21.97 1.09
N LYS A 114 4.79 22.22 2.39
CA LYS A 114 4.64 23.58 2.92
C LYS A 114 5.93 24.38 2.77
N THR A 115 7.07 23.73 2.90
CA THR A 115 8.38 24.38 2.84
C THR A 115 8.73 24.82 1.41
N ILE A 116 8.22 24.14 0.40
CA ILE A 116 8.51 24.42 -1.01
C ILE A 116 7.81 25.71 -1.49
N LYS A 117 6.86 26.19 -0.76
CA LYS A 117 6.24 27.48 -1.06
C LYS A 117 7.19 28.62 -0.66
#